data_de92850bd1c37fb0fdf9132c27a5c9b0
#
_entry.id   de92850bd1c37fb0fdf9132c27a5c9b0
#
_cell.length_a   1.000
_cell.length_b   1.000
_cell.length_c   1.000
_cell.angle_alpha   90.00
_cell.angle_beta   90.00
_cell.angle_gamma   90.00
#
_symmetry.space_group_name_H-M   'P 1'
#
loop_
_entity.id
_entity.type
_entity.pdbx_description
1 polymer ?
#
loop_
_entity_poly.entity_id
_entity_poly.type
_entity_poly.pdbx_seq_one_letter_code
_entity_poly.pdbx_strand_id
1 'polypeptide(L)'
;MQNVQFKIIFRSWIKNKTYTLISLISLITGITCCTLLVTFVIHEYNIAHSILNSKNCYLVQEQRKQDVHPNDAFISGESGVQLKNIYPEVKAYCVFRNEHLLFSEKAEEPDYMDAYSVTPNFTDFFKLLLLSGDLRKTLSSPNEIAVTRSFARQQFGIANPIGKSLTLGRYIVHFDGEKNIYKKIFEPCTITTVIDDSQKNFLHFGILRGLPDEEISQVTGFAFYIFIELSSKVTAPNFLTKINDRNEEVF
;
A
#
# COMPACT_ATOMS: atom_id res chain seq x y z
N MET A 1 -34.58 -46.70 -11.22
CA MET A 1 -33.75 -47.21 -10.11
C MET A 1 -33.27 -46.12 -9.13
N GLN A 2 -32.93 -44.90 -9.55
CA GLN A 2 -32.47 -43.82 -8.68
C GLN A 2 -33.47 -43.41 -7.57
N ASN A 3 -34.76 -43.33 -7.85
CA ASN A 3 -35.77 -42.89 -6.88
C ASN A 3 -35.97 -43.84 -5.67
N VAL A 4 -35.58 -45.11 -5.79
CA VAL A 4 -35.71 -46.06 -4.69
C VAL A 4 -34.54 -45.91 -3.71
N GLN A 5 -33.36 -45.67 -4.20
CA GLN A 5 -32.16 -45.44 -3.37
C GLN A 5 -32.29 -44.16 -2.52
N PHE A 6 -32.81 -43.07 -3.08
CA PHE A 6 -33.09 -41.84 -2.33
C PHE A 6 -34.12 -42.04 -1.20
N LYS A 7 -35.20 -42.82 -1.43
CA LYS A 7 -36.17 -43.11 -0.38
C LYS A 7 -35.56 -43.93 0.76
N ILE A 8 -34.68 -44.87 0.48
CA ILE A 8 -34.03 -45.71 1.50
C ILE A 8 -33.06 -44.85 2.35
N ILE A 9 -32.26 -44.01 1.72
CA ILE A 9 -31.33 -43.08 2.39
C ILE A 9 -32.11 -42.11 3.31
N PHE A 10 -33.17 -41.50 2.81
CA PHE A 10 -33.97 -40.55 3.57
C PHE A 10 -34.67 -41.22 4.77
N ARG A 11 -35.12 -42.47 4.62
CA ARG A 11 -35.74 -43.27 5.71
C ARG A 11 -34.70 -43.65 6.78
N SER A 12 -33.46 -43.93 6.38
CA SER A 12 -32.36 -44.21 7.30
C SER A 12 -31.99 -42.94 8.11
N TRP A 13 -31.99 -41.77 7.49
CA TRP A 13 -31.70 -40.48 8.15
C TRP A 13 -32.74 -40.16 9.24
N ILE A 14 -34.03 -40.40 8.95
CA ILE A 14 -35.13 -40.19 9.92
C ILE A 14 -35.07 -41.20 11.08
N LYS A 15 -34.61 -42.44 10.83
CA LYS A 15 -34.51 -43.47 11.86
C LYS A 15 -33.36 -43.23 12.83
N ASN A 16 -32.22 -42.69 12.34
CA ASN A 16 -31.00 -42.44 13.13
C ASN A 16 -30.72 -40.92 13.29
N LYS A 17 -31.69 -40.19 13.88
CA LYS A 17 -31.71 -38.72 13.96
C LYS A 17 -30.40 -38.12 14.55
N THR A 18 -29.89 -38.69 15.66
CA THR A 18 -28.71 -38.18 16.36
C THR A 18 -27.46 -38.31 15.52
N TYR A 19 -27.24 -39.48 14.89
CA TYR A 19 -26.09 -39.70 14.03
C TYR A 19 -26.13 -38.79 12.80
N THR A 20 -27.31 -38.67 12.18
CA THR A 20 -27.52 -37.80 11.01
C THR A 20 -27.26 -36.33 11.35
N LEU A 21 -27.73 -35.89 12.54
CA LEU A 21 -27.51 -34.51 12.98
C LEU A 21 -26.03 -34.21 13.20
N ILE A 22 -25.29 -35.11 13.88
CA ILE A 22 -23.87 -34.96 14.11
C ILE A 22 -23.09 -34.91 12.78
N SER A 23 -23.42 -35.84 11.85
CA SER A 23 -22.78 -35.88 10.53
C SER A 23 -23.06 -34.60 9.72
N LEU A 24 -24.28 -34.08 9.79
CA LEU A 24 -24.67 -32.86 9.10
C LEU A 24 -23.95 -31.64 9.66
N ILE A 25 -23.87 -31.52 10.99
CA ILE A 25 -23.13 -30.43 11.65
C ILE A 25 -21.65 -30.47 11.24
N SER A 26 -21.01 -31.66 11.29
CA SER A 26 -19.63 -31.85 10.90
C SER A 26 -19.39 -31.45 9.44
N LEU A 27 -20.29 -31.83 8.53
CA LEU A 27 -20.21 -31.51 7.12
C LEU A 27 -20.35 -29.99 6.89
N ILE A 28 -21.35 -29.37 7.53
CA ILE A 28 -21.55 -27.90 7.44
C ILE A 28 -20.33 -27.18 7.95
N THR A 29 -19.80 -27.57 9.12
CA THR A 29 -18.59 -26.94 9.68
C THR A 29 -17.41 -27.09 8.74
N GLY A 30 -17.18 -28.28 8.18
CA GLY A 30 -16.10 -28.53 7.22
C GLY A 30 -16.22 -27.67 5.96
N ILE A 31 -17.42 -27.61 5.35
CA ILE A 31 -17.65 -26.79 4.15
C ILE A 31 -17.46 -25.30 4.49
N THR A 32 -17.96 -24.84 5.64
CA THR A 32 -17.81 -23.44 6.05
C THR A 32 -16.35 -23.06 6.24
N CYS A 33 -15.56 -23.90 6.93
CA CYS A 33 -14.12 -23.65 7.06
C CYS A 33 -13.41 -23.63 5.71
N CYS A 34 -13.69 -24.58 4.83
CA CYS A 34 -13.08 -24.61 3.49
C CYS A 34 -13.44 -23.38 2.67
N THR A 35 -14.71 -22.95 2.68
CA THR A 35 -15.14 -21.75 1.93
C THR A 35 -14.50 -20.48 2.48
N LEU A 36 -14.38 -20.33 3.79
CA LEU A 36 -13.68 -19.19 4.40
C LEU A 36 -12.20 -19.16 4.00
N LEU A 37 -11.50 -20.31 4.08
CA LEU A 37 -10.09 -20.40 3.66
C LEU A 37 -9.91 -20.07 2.18
N VAL A 38 -10.73 -20.63 1.31
CA VAL A 38 -10.67 -20.37 -0.14
C VAL A 38 -10.94 -18.90 -0.42
N THR A 39 -11.95 -18.31 0.23
CA THR A 39 -12.26 -16.87 0.07
C THR A 39 -11.11 -16.01 0.56
N PHE A 40 -10.50 -16.34 1.69
CA PHE A 40 -9.32 -15.65 2.20
C PHE A 40 -8.15 -15.72 1.23
N VAL A 41 -7.80 -16.92 0.75
CA VAL A 41 -6.69 -17.10 -0.21
C VAL A 41 -6.94 -16.33 -1.52
N ILE A 42 -8.16 -16.39 -2.07
CA ILE A 42 -8.52 -15.62 -3.27
C ILE A 42 -8.42 -14.12 -3.00
N HIS A 43 -8.83 -13.67 -1.83
CA HIS A 43 -8.75 -12.27 -1.43
C HIS A 43 -7.31 -11.79 -1.37
N GLU A 44 -6.43 -12.51 -0.66
CA GLU A 44 -4.99 -12.21 -0.56
C GLU A 44 -4.31 -12.27 -1.93
N TYR A 45 -4.62 -13.28 -2.74
CA TYR A 45 -4.08 -13.38 -4.09
C TYR A 45 -4.46 -12.20 -4.97
N ASN A 46 -5.71 -11.77 -4.92
CA ASN A 46 -6.19 -10.63 -5.70
C ASN A 46 -5.56 -9.32 -5.22
N ILE A 47 -5.40 -9.14 -3.90
CA ILE A 47 -4.69 -7.99 -3.33
C ILE A 47 -3.25 -7.95 -3.87
N ALA A 48 -2.51 -9.05 -3.78
CA ALA A 48 -1.13 -9.11 -4.23
C ALA A 48 -0.96 -8.83 -5.73
N HIS A 49 -1.94 -9.22 -6.56
CA HIS A 49 -1.88 -9.05 -8.01
C HIS A 49 -2.51 -7.77 -8.55
N SER A 50 -3.37 -7.11 -7.76
CA SER A 50 -4.02 -5.85 -8.18
C SER A 50 -3.07 -4.66 -8.17
N ILE A 51 -1.92 -4.82 -7.51
CA ILE A 51 -1.05 -3.72 -7.14
C ILE A 51 -0.07 -3.36 -8.23
N LEU A 52 0.51 -4.35 -8.89
CA LEU A 52 1.69 -4.12 -9.70
C LEU A 52 1.41 -4.31 -11.17
N ASN A 53 1.78 -3.32 -11.96
CA ASN A 53 1.77 -3.42 -13.43
C ASN A 53 2.79 -4.45 -13.95
N SER A 54 3.74 -4.89 -13.12
CA SER A 54 4.82 -5.76 -13.54
C SER A 54 5.06 -6.90 -12.54
N LYS A 55 5.27 -8.10 -13.07
CA LYS A 55 5.70 -9.26 -12.27
C LYS A 55 7.13 -9.13 -11.71
N ASN A 56 7.87 -8.12 -12.17
CA ASN A 56 9.26 -7.89 -11.79
C ASN A 56 9.41 -6.71 -10.82
N CYS A 57 8.36 -6.36 -10.09
CA CYS A 57 8.40 -5.35 -9.04
C CYS A 57 8.66 -6.01 -7.69
N TYR A 58 9.61 -5.46 -6.94
CA TYR A 58 10.06 -5.97 -5.66
C TYR A 58 10.12 -4.86 -4.64
N LEU A 59 9.69 -5.15 -3.42
CA LEU A 59 9.91 -4.29 -2.25
C LEU A 59 11.35 -4.50 -1.78
N VAL A 60 12.09 -3.43 -1.65
CA VAL A 60 13.47 -3.46 -1.12
C VAL A 60 13.40 -3.50 0.40
N GLN A 61 14.14 -4.43 0.99
CA GLN A 61 14.28 -4.57 2.43
C GLN A 61 15.76 -4.58 2.79
N GLU A 62 16.13 -3.92 3.88
CA GLU A 62 17.48 -3.96 4.42
C GLU A 62 17.55 -4.98 5.55
N GLN A 63 18.50 -5.91 5.44
CA GLN A 63 18.75 -6.88 6.50
C GLN A 63 19.81 -6.33 7.45
N ARG A 64 19.40 -5.93 8.65
CA ARG A 64 20.32 -5.45 9.71
C ARG A 64 20.62 -6.57 10.69
N LYS A 65 21.90 -6.87 10.86
CA LYS A 65 22.37 -7.97 11.74
C LYS A 65 22.18 -7.69 13.24
N GLN A 66 21.94 -6.45 13.65
CA GLN A 66 21.90 -6.03 15.05
C GLN A 66 20.55 -5.48 15.53
N ASP A 67 19.55 -5.40 14.70
CA ASP A 67 18.25 -4.83 15.06
C ASP A 67 17.25 -5.87 15.58
N VAL A 68 16.35 -5.42 16.45
CA VAL A 68 15.22 -6.21 16.98
C VAL A 68 14.29 -6.70 15.86
N HIS A 69 14.28 -5.99 14.73
CA HIS A 69 13.52 -6.31 13.51
C HIS A 69 14.48 -6.40 12.32
N PRO A 70 15.18 -7.53 12.13
CA PRO A 70 16.26 -7.67 11.15
C PRO A 70 15.83 -7.55 9.68
N ASN A 71 14.54 -7.62 9.37
CA ASN A 71 13.97 -7.51 8.01
C ASN A 71 13.02 -6.31 7.94
N ASP A 72 13.55 -5.10 8.14
CA ASP A 72 12.73 -3.91 8.05
C ASP A 72 12.55 -3.48 6.60
N ALA A 73 11.30 -3.15 6.23
CA ALA A 73 10.98 -2.57 4.93
C ALA A 73 11.21 -1.05 4.89
N PHE A 74 11.49 -0.44 6.06
CA PHE A 74 11.81 0.99 6.13
C PHE A 74 13.30 1.19 5.87
N ILE A 75 13.61 1.87 4.78
CA ILE A 75 14.97 2.17 4.36
C ILE A 75 15.15 3.66 4.08
N SER A 76 16.39 4.11 3.86
CA SER A 76 16.67 5.48 3.43
C SER A 76 16.03 5.76 2.08
N GLY A 77 15.37 6.89 1.93
CA GLY A 77 14.74 7.30 0.66
C GLY A 77 15.71 7.39 -0.51
N GLU A 78 16.97 7.75 -0.24
CA GLU A 78 18.03 7.84 -1.26
C GLU A 78 18.40 6.48 -1.87
N SER A 79 18.17 5.36 -1.16
CA SER A 79 18.52 4.02 -1.63
C SER A 79 17.86 3.68 -2.97
N GLY A 80 16.64 4.17 -3.23
CA GLY A 80 15.97 3.97 -4.52
C GLY A 80 16.69 4.65 -5.68
N VAL A 81 17.14 5.89 -5.47
CA VAL A 81 17.91 6.66 -6.44
C VAL A 81 19.27 6.00 -6.67
N GLN A 82 19.96 5.61 -5.60
CA GLN A 82 21.26 4.95 -5.67
C GLN A 82 21.17 3.61 -6.41
N LEU A 83 20.19 2.76 -6.08
CA LEU A 83 19.97 1.49 -6.78
C LEU A 83 19.77 1.69 -8.29
N LYS A 84 18.98 2.69 -8.68
CA LYS A 84 18.76 3.02 -10.09
C LYS A 84 20.03 3.49 -10.79
N ASN A 85 20.86 4.30 -10.12
CA ASN A 85 22.08 4.86 -10.70
C ASN A 85 23.21 3.83 -10.79
N ILE A 86 23.30 2.93 -9.82
CA ILE A 86 24.38 1.94 -9.71
C ILE A 86 24.09 0.69 -10.56
N TYR A 87 22.82 0.27 -10.63
CA TYR A 87 22.45 -0.99 -11.26
C TYR A 87 21.55 -0.76 -12.48
N PRO A 88 22.09 -0.94 -13.71
CA PRO A 88 21.32 -0.77 -14.95
C PRO A 88 20.17 -1.78 -15.09
N GLU A 89 20.17 -2.85 -14.30
CA GLU A 89 19.09 -3.82 -14.23
C GLU A 89 17.82 -3.25 -13.57
N VAL A 90 17.94 -2.20 -12.75
CA VAL A 90 16.82 -1.48 -12.16
C VAL A 90 16.25 -0.51 -13.19
N LYS A 91 15.09 -0.85 -13.75
CA LYS A 91 14.42 0.00 -14.75
C LYS A 91 13.80 1.24 -14.14
N ALA A 92 13.13 1.06 -13.02
CA ALA A 92 12.42 2.12 -12.32
C ALA A 92 12.44 1.86 -10.81
N TYR A 93 12.23 2.91 -10.04
CA TYR A 93 12.01 2.82 -8.60
C TYR A 93 10.84 3.72 -8.21
N CYS A 94 10.20 3.40 -7.10
CA CYS A 94 9.15 4.21 -6.49
C CYS A 94 9.41 4.30 -5.00
N VAL A 95 9.45 5.51 -4.48
CA VAL A 95 9.59 5.78 -3.04
C VAL A 95 8.26 6.24 -2.51
N PHE A 96 7.84 5.70 -1.38
CA PHE A 96 6.69 6.21 -0.67
C PHE A 96 6.84 6.11 0.86
N ARG A 97 6.13 6.97 1.55
CA ARG A 97 6.10 7.07 3.00
C ARG A 97 4.66 7.13 3.48
N ASN A 98 4.37 6.34 4.50
CA ASN A 98 3.12 6.47 5.25
C ASN A 98 3.23 7.67 6.19
N GLU A 99 2.22 8.51 6.20
CA GLU A 99 2.15 9.71 7.02
C GLU A 99 0.78 9.81 7.70
N HIS A 100 0.78 10.25 8.94
CA HIS A 100 -0.43 10.73 9.61
C HIS A 100 -0.48 12.25 9.45
N LEU A 101 -1.20 12.71 8.45
CA LEU A 101 -1.34 14.14 8.19
C LEU A 101 -2.49 14.72 9.01
N LEU A 102 -2.24 15.91 9.54
CA LEU A 102 -3.32 16.76 10.00
C LEU A 102 -3.96 17.39 8.78
N PHE A 103 -5.27 17.40 8.73
CA PHE A 103 -5.99 18.11 7.68
C PHE A 103 -7.12 18.95 8.29
N SER A 104 -7.45 20.03 7.62
CA SER A 104 -8.59 20.86 8.01
C SER A 104 -9.13 21.62 6.81
N GLU A 105 -10.44 21.69 6.69
CA GLU A 105 -11.10 22.65 5.83
C GLU A 105 -11.03 24.05 6.45
N LYS A 106 -11.03 24.09 7.79
CA LYS A 106 -10.87 25.31 8.60
C LYS A 106 -9.74 25.06 9.60
N ALA A 107 -8.72 25.91 9.60
CA ALA A 107 -7.49 25.71 10.38
C ALA A 107 -7.67 25.56 11.91
N GLU A 108 -8.88 25.73 12.44
CA GLU A 108 -9.15 25.81 13.88
C GLU A 108 -9.29 24.43 14.56
N GLU A 109 -9.73 23.38 13.83
CA GLU A 109 -9.88 22.01 14.38
C GLU A 109 -9.34 20.98 13.40
N PRO A 110 -8.02 20.71 13.40
CA PRO A 110 -7.45 19.71 12.53
C PRO A 110 -7.77 18.29 13.01
N ASP A 111 -8.15 17.44 12.06
CA ASP A 111 -8.32 16.00 12.26
C ASP A 111 -7.11 15.25 11.66
N TYR A 112 -6.96 13.97 11.99
CA TYR A 112 -5.87 13.12 11.48
C TYR A 112 -6.37 12.20 10.40
N MET A 113 -5.55 12.01 9.35
CA MET A 113 -5.82 11.07 8.29
C MET A 113 -4.56 10.36 7.85
N ASP A 114 -4.71 9.06 7.60
CA ASP A 114 -3.66 8.29 6.96
C ASP A 114 -3.48 8.76 5.52
N ALA A 115 -2.25 9.10 5.19
CA ALA A 115 -1.85 9.59 3.89
C ALA A 115 -0.57 8.89 3.42
N TYR A 116 -0.40 8.85 2.11
CA TYR A 116 0.88 8.48 1.52
C TYR A 116 1.48 9.66 0.76
N SER A 117 2.78 9.87 1.01
CA SER A 117 3.62 10.73 0.19
C SER A 117 4.41 9.85 -0.76
N VAL A 118 4.28 10.06 -2.07
CA VAL A 118 4.79 9.15 -3.10
C VAL A 118 5.47 9.91 -4.23
N THR A 119 6.49 9.30 -4.81
CA THR A 119 7.12 9.86 -6.02
C THR A 119 6.15 9.80 -7.22
N PRO A 120 6.24 10.72 -8.21
CA PRO A 120 5.29 10.80 -9.33
C PRO A 120 5.20 9.53 -10.19
N ASN A 121 6.26 8.71 -10.21
CA ASN A 121 6.28 7.43 -10.90
C ASN A 121 5.54 6.29 -10.16
N PHE A 122 4.91 6.58 -9.02
CA PHE A 122 4.03 5.68 -8.30
C PHE A 122 2.95 5.05 -9.20
N THR A 123 2.44 5.83 -10.16
CA THR A 123 1.44 5.36 -11.13
C THR A 123 1.94 4.26 -12.08
N ASP A 124 3.26 4.12 -12.24
CA ASP A 124 3.86 3.08 -13.08
C ASP A 124 3.91 1.73 -12.32
N PHE A 125 3.99 1.81 -11.00
CA PHE A 125 4.03 0.66 -10.11
C PHE A 125 2.65 0.21 -9.66
N PHE A 126 1.76 1.17 -9.36
CA PHE A 126 0.48 0.89 -8.72
C PHE A 126 -0.69 1.31 -9.60
N LYS A 127 -1.54 0.36 -9.89
CA LYS A 127 -2.75 0.59 -10.69
C LYS A 127 -3.90 1.02 -9.78
N LEU A 128 -4.14 2.31 -9.72
CA LEU A 128 -5.30 2.88 -9.03
C LEU A 128 -6.40 3.24 -10.03
N LEU A 129 -7.64 2.97 -9.65
CA LEU A 129 -8.80 3.41 -10.42
C LEU A 129 -9.09 4.88 -10.09
N LEU A 130 -9.15 5.71 -11.11
CA LEU A 130 -9.46 7.13 -10.97
C LEU A 130 -10.92 7.38 -11.34
N LEU A 131 -11.60 8.19 -10.52
CA LEU A 131 -12.92 8.70 -10.84
C LEU A 131 -12.84 10.03 -11.60
N SER A 132 -11.80 10.82 -11.29
CA SER A 132 -11.59 12.13 -11.90
C SER A 132 -10.13 12.55 -11.70
N GLY A 133 -9.61 13.36 -12.62
CA GLY A 133 -8.28 13.95 -12.56
C GLY A 133 -7.19 13.12 -13.24
N ASP A 134 -5.95 13.57 -13.08
CA ASP A 134 -4.72 12.94 -13.55
C ASP A 134 -3.76 12.78 -12.39
N LEU A 135 -3.60 11.55 -11.91
CA LEU A 135 -2.81 11.27 -10.73
C LEU A 135 -1.33 11.60 -10.90
N ARG A 136 -0.74 11.32 -12.07
CA ARG A 136 0.67 11.63 -12.33
C ARG A 136 0.93 13.13 -12.27
N LYS A 137 0.04 13.93 -12.88
CA LYS A 137 0.12 15.39 -12.82
C LYS A 137 -0.03 15.90 -11.39
N THR A 138 -1.02 15.40 -10.66
CA THR A 138 -1.25 15.74 -9.24
C THR A 138 -0.01 15.47 -8.40
N LEU A 139 0.61 14.29 -8.54
CA LEU A 139 1.79 13.91 -7.76
C LEU A 139 3.07 14.66 -8.16
N SER A 140 3.08 15.30 -9.32
CA SER A 140 4.21 16.14 -9.76
C SER A 140 4.09 17.58 -9.26
N SER A 141 2.97 17.95 -8.66
CA SER A 141 2.69 19.31 -8.18
C SER A 141 2.75 19.36 -6.65
N PRO A 142 3.53 20.24 -6.04
CA PRO A 142 3.72 20.22 -4.58
C PRO A 142 2.46 20.56 -3.78
N ASN A 143 1.54 21.37 -4.36
CA ASN A 143 0.33 21.85 -3.69
C ASN A 143 -0.94 21.19 -4.22
N GLU A 144 -0.82 20.08 -4.94
CA GLU A 144 -1.95 19.32 -5.42
C GLU A 144 -2.01 17.96 -4.72
N ILE A 145 -3.23 17.50 -4.46
CA ILE A 145 -3.46 16.22 -3.78
C ILE A 145 -4.53 15.41 -4.49
N ALA A 146 -4.40 14.10 -4.37
CA ALA A 146 -5.44 13.16 -4.69
C ALA A 146 -6.10 12.68 -3.39
N VAL A 147 -7.42 12.49 -3.43
CA VAL A 147 -8.18 11.98 -2.29
C VAL A 147 -8.98 10.75 -2.71
N THR A 148 -9.26 9.87 -1.75
CA THR A 148 -10.16 8.74 -2.01
C THR A 148 -11.62 9.20 -2.07
N ARG A 149 -12.46 8.40 -2.73
CA ARG A 149 -13.91 8.63 -2.76
C ARG A 149 -14.51 8.66 -1.36
N SER A 150 -14.10 7.73 -0.49
CA SER A 150 -14.61 7.63 0.88
C SER A 150 -14.26 8.87 1.68
N PHE A 151 -13.01 9.32 1.62
CA PHE A 151 -12.58 10.57 2.26
C PHE A 151 -13.33 11.78 1.71
N ALA A 152 -13.44 11.90 0.38
CA ALA A 152 -14.16 13.01 -0.25
C ALA A 152 -15.63 13.07 0.20
N ARG A 153 -16.30 11.92 0.31
CA ARG A 153 -17.67 11.82 0.81
C ARG A 153 -17.80 12.20 2.28
N GLN A 154 -16.85 11.79 3.09
CA GLN A 154 -16.83 12.11 4.52
C GLN A 154 -16.70 13.61 4.75
N GLN A 155 -15.83 14.29 3.98
CA GLN A 155 -15.53 15.70 4.16
C GLN A 155 -16.50 16.65 3.44
N PHE A 156 -16.93 16.29 2.24
CA PHE A 156 -17.68 17.15 1.35
C PHE A 156 -19.10 16.66 1.02
N GLY A 157 -19.48 15.49 1.55
CA GLY A 157 -20.76 14.86 1.26
C GLY A 157 -20.92 14.52 -0.22
N ILE A 158 -21.99 15.04 -0.85
CA ILE A 158 -22.28 14.85 -2.28
C ILE A 158 -21.64 15.91 -3.18
N ALA A 159 -20.99 16.94 -2.61
CA ALA A 159 -20.39 18.02 -3.38
C ALA A 159 -19.13 17.53 -4.11
N ASN A 160 -18.90 18.07 -5.31
CA ASN A 160 -17.68 17.77 -6.05
C ASN A 160 -16.43 18.25 -5.28
N PRO A 161 -15.47 17.37 -4.93
CA PRO A 161 -14.28 17.77 -4.20
C PRO A 161 -13.22 18.45 -5.08
N ILE A 162 -13.26 18.27 -6.41
CA ILE A 162 -12.26 18.82 -7.33
C ILE A 162 -12.26 20.36 -7.26
N GLY A 163 -11.05 20.92 -7.11
CA GLY A 163 -10.83 22.35 -6.97
C GLY A 163 -11.01 22.89 -5.55
N LYS A 164 -11.48 22.09 -4.60
CA LYS A 164 -11.53 22.49 -3.19
C LYS A 164 -10.15 22.46 -2.57
N SER A 165 -9.92 23.33 -1.60
CA SER A 165 -8.67 23.41 -0.85
C SER A 165 -8.82 22.76 0.51
N LEU A 166 -7.79 22.00 0.91
CA LEU A 166 -7.58 21.50 2.26
C LEU A 166 -6.26 22.02 2.79
N THR A 167 -6.23 22.39 4.06
CA THR A 167 -4.97 22.72 4.74
C THR A 167 -4.38 21.45 5.31
N LEU A 168 -3.21 21.04 4.83
CA LEU A 168 -2.49 19.89 5.33
C LEU A 168 -1.39 20.33 6.29
N GLY A 169 -1.38 19.71 7.48
CA GLY A 169 -0.34 19.90 8.49
C GLY A 169 0.60 18.71 8.52
N ARG A 170 1.90 18.97 8.45
CA ARG A 170 2.94 17.96 8.56
C ARG A 170 4.07 18.39 9.47
N TYR A 171 4.85 17.44 9.96
CA TYR A 171 6.05 17.73 10.72
C TYR A 171 7.26 17.69 9.80
N ILE A 172 8.03 18.77 9.80
CA ILE A 172 9.37 18.79 9.20
C ILE A 172 10.35 18.54 10.33
N VAL A 173 11.27 17.61 10.11
CA VAL A 173 12.39 17.36 11.01
C VAL A 173 13.59 18.13 10.51
N HIS A 174 14.12 19.00 11.32
CA HIS A 174 15.38 19.70 11.06
C HIS A 174 16.39 19.29 12.12
N PHE A 175 17.56 18.82 11.69
CA PHE A 175 18.66 18.50 12.59
C PHE A 175 19.53 19.74 12.75
N ASP A 176 19.68 20.24 13.98
CA ASP A 176 20.47 21.45 14.27
C ASP A 176 21.95 21.18 14.62
N GLY A 177 22.39 19.92 14.48
CA GLY A 177 23.73 19.46 14.85
C GLY A 177 23.79 18.74 16.20
N GLU A 178 22.79 18.91 17.07
CA GLU A 178 22.71 18.25 18.39
C GLU A 178 21.42 17.41 18.53
N LYS A 179 20.31 17.92 18.01
CA LYS A 179 18.98 17.28 18.16
C LYS A 179 18.08 17.49 16.96
N ASN A 180 17.09 16.64 16.85
CA ASN A 180 16.03 16.80 15.88
C ASN A 180 15.01 17.84 16.37
N ILE A 181 14.81 18.91 15.60
CA ILE A 181 13.79 19.91 15.83
C ILE A 181 12.59 19.57 14.93
N TYR A 182 11.43 19.34 15.55
CA TYR A 182 10.18 19.07 14.86
C TYR A 182 9.40 20.39 14.68
N LYS A 183 9.29 20.84 13.45
CA LYS A 183 8.49 22.02 13.10
C LYS A 183 7.22 21.58 12.40
N LYS A 184 6.07 21.97 12.95
CA LYS A 184 4.77 21.77 12.32
C LYS A 184 4.55 22.87 11.29
N ILE A 185 4.25 22.50 10.05
CA ILE A 185 3.89 23.41 8.99
C ILE A 185 2.51 23.07 8.47
N PHE A 186 1.78 24.10 8.04
CA PHE A 186 0.47 23.98 7.42
C PHE A 186 0.53 24.59 6.02
N GLU A 187 0.11 23.82 5.03
CA GLU A 187 0.14 24.20 3.62
C GLU A 187 -1.23 23.98 2.99
N PRO A 188 -1.76 24.98 2.26
CA PRO A 188 -2.98 24.79 1.50
C PRO A 188 -2.70 23.90 0.28
N CYS A 189 -3.50 22.85 0.13
CA CYS A 189 -3.41 21.93 -1.01
C CYS A 189 -4.75 21.88 -1.73
N THR A 190 -4.70 21.83 -3.06
CA THR A 190 -5.90 21.74 -3.90
C THR A 190 -6.16 20.28 -4.30
N ILE A 191 -7.38 19.83 -4.16
CA ILE A 191 -7.80 18.50 -4.63
C ILE A 191 -7.97 18.54 -6.14
N THR A 192 -7.16 17.77 -6.87
CA THR A 192 -7.17 17.70 -8.33
C THR A 192 -7.50 16.32 -8.87
N THR A 193 -7.43 15.29 -8.02
CA THR A 193 -7.72 13.91 -8.41
C THR A 193 -8.56 13.20 -7.35
N VAL A 194 -9.51 12.36 -7.79
CA VAL A 194 -10.31 11.48 -6.93
C VAL A 194 -10.07 10.04 -7.33
N ILE A 195 -9.68 9.23 -6.35
CA ILE A 195 -9.37 7.81 -6.49
C ILE A 195 -10.57 6.98 -6.05
N ASP A 196 -10.90 5.94 -6.81
CA ASP A 196 -11.91 4.97 -6.44
C ASP A 196 -11.33 3.92 -5.47
N ASP A 197 -11.75 3.99 -4.22
CA ASP A 197 -11.39 3.07 -3.15
C ASP A 197 -12.46 1.99 -2.90
N SER A 198 -13.38 1.80 -3.83
CA SER A 198 -14.41 0.74 -3.74
C SER A 198 -13.81 -0.66 -3.82
N GLN A 199 -12.69 -0.81 -4.52
CA GLN A 199 -11.91 -2.04 -4.55
C GLN A 199 -10.89 -2.05 -3.41
N LYS A 200 -10.94 -3.07 -2.56
CA LYS A 200 -9.95 -3.25 -1.51
C LYS A 200 -8.58 -3.49 -2.14
N ASN A 201 -7.66 -2.62 -1.84
CA ASN A 201 -6.24 -2.80 -2.08
C ASN A 201 -5.50 -2.80 -0.73
N PHE A 202 -4.21 -3.13 -0.72
CA PHE A 202 -3.43 -3.15 0.52
C PHE A 202 -3.07 -1.73 1.01
N LEU A 203 -3.25 -0.72 0.17
CA LEU A 203 -2.97 0.67 0.50
C LEU A 203 -4.21 1.28 1.17
N HIS A 204 -4.12 1.55 2.46
CA HIS A 204 -5.15 2.23 3.22
C HIS A 204 -4.74 3.69 3.42
N PHE A 205 -5.39 4.60 2.73
CA PHE A 205 -5.15 6.04 2.84
C PHE A 205 -6.40 6.84 2.48
N GLY A 206 -6.47 8.06 3.00
CA GLY A 206 -7.49 9.03 2.57
C GLY A 206 -6.93 10.04 1.57
N ILE A 207 -5.64 10.36 1.71
CA ILE A 207 -4.94 11.39 0.95
C ILE A 207 -3.67 10.79 0.33
N LEU A 208 -3.42 11.15 -0.93
CA LEU A 208 -2.18 10.85 -1.64
C LEU A 208 -1.59 12.15 -2.16
N ARG A 209 -0.32 12.42 -1.82
CA ARG A 209 0.40 13.62 -2.25
C ARG A 209 1.73 13.28 -2.92
N GLY A 210 2.26 14.20 -3.71
CA GLY A 210 3.59 14.09 -4.26
C GLY A 210 4.66 14.17 -3.17
N LEU A 211 5.73 13.38 -3.33
CA LEU A 211 6.94 13.41 -2.51
C LEU A 211 8.07 14.03 -3.34
N PRO A 212 8.43 15.30 -3.07
CA PRO A 212 9.53 15.95 -3.76
C PRO A 212 10.89 15.33 -3.42
N ASP A 213 11.83 15.39 -4.35
CA ASP A 213 13.19 14.85 -4.15
C ASP A 213 13.91 15.52 -2.97
N GLU A 214 13.64 16.81 -2.72
CA GLU A 214 14.18 17.53 -1.57
C GLU A 214 13.71 16.93 -0.24
N GLU A 215 12.48 16.46 -0.15
CA GLU A 215 11.98 15.80 1.07
C GLU A 215 12.62 14.42 1.26
N ILE A 216 12.92 13.71 0.20
CA ILE A 216 13.60 12.41 0.27
C ILE A 216 14.99 12.58 0.88
N SER A 217 15.73 13.61 0.47
CA SER A 217 17.09 13.87 0.95
C SER A 217 17.16 14.49 2.35
N GLN A 218 16.12 15.22 2.77
CA GLN A 218 16.08 15.87 4.09
C GLN A 218 15.69 14.96 5.23
N VAL A 219 14.99 13.85 4.95
CA VAL A 219 14.60 12.88 5.97
C VAL A 219 15.76 11.93 6.24
N THR A 220 16.48 12.21 7.32
CA THR A 220 17.52 11.31 7.81
C THR A 220 16.90 10.10 8.48
N GLY A 221 17.32 8.90 8.06
CA GLY A 221 16.89 7.65 8.67
C GLY A 221 15.95 6.81 7.79
N PHE A 222 15.42 5.76 8.40
CA PHE A 222 14.66 4.73 7.73
C PHE A 222 13.16 5.03 7.87
N ALA A 223 12.58 5.66 6.87
CA ALA A 223 11.20 6.13 6.90
C ALA A 223 10.41 5.83 5.61
N PHE A 224 11.05 5.16 4.65
CA PHE A 224 10.48 4.98 3.32
C PHE A 224 10.36 3.51 2.93
N TYR A 225 9.31 3.22 2.18
CA TYR A 225 9.20 2.00 1.40
C TYR A 225 9.71 2.27 -0.01
N ILE A 226 10.53 1.38 -0.53
CA ILE A 226 11.06 1.49 -1.88
C ILE A 226 10.69 0.25 -2.68
N PHE A 227 9.98 0.48 -3.79
CA PHE A 227 9.76 -0.53 -4.80
C PHE A 227 10.70 -0.30 -5.97
N ILE A 228 11.23 -1.38 -6.52
CA ILE A 228 12.03 -1.36 -7.74
C ILE A 228 11.41 -2.27 -8.79
N GLU A 229 11.52 -1.90 -10.05
CA GLU A 229 11.23 -2.75 -11.19
C GLU A 229 12.53 -3.25 -11.80
N LEU A 230 12.73 -4.58 -11.81
CA LEU A 230 13.86 -5.19 -12.46
C LEU A 230 13.59 -5.45 -13.95
N SER A 231 14.65 -5.46 -14.74
CA SER A 231 14.62 -5.91 -16.13
C SER A 231 14.14 -7.37 -16.20
N SER A 232 13.29 -7.69 -17.18
CA SER A 232 12.76 -9.05 -17.40
C SER A 232 13.84 -10.11 -17.65
N LYS A 233 15.08 -9.69 -17.89
CA LYS A 233 16.24 -10.57 -18.12
C LYS A 233 16.94 -11.01 -16.82
N VAL A 234 16.58 -10.41 -15.68
CA VAL A 234 17.26 -10.63 -14.39
C VAL A 234 16.25 -11.14 -13.38
N THR A 235 16.61 -12.19 -12.67
CA THR A 235 15.82 -12.72 -11.56
C THR A 235 16.25 -12.07 -10.24
N ALA A 236 15.31 -11.94 -9.29
CA ALA A 236 15.61 -11.35 -7.98
C ALA A 236 16.78 -12.02 -7.25
N PRO A 237 16.92 -13.39 -7.21
CA PRO A 237 18.07 -14.01 -6.57
C PRO A 237 19.42 -13.60 -7.19
N ASN A 238 19.51 -13.54 -8.51
CA ASN A 238 20.76 -13.14 -9.20
C ASN A 238 21.10 -11.66 -8.93
N PHE A 239 20.07 -10.81 -8.81
CA PHE A 239 20.26 -9.42 -8.47
C PHE A 239 20.73 -9.24 -7.03
N LEU A 240 20.16 -9.98 -6.07
CA LEU A 240 20.59 -9.97 -4.67
C LEU A 240 22.04 -10.43 -4.49
N THR A 241 22.47 -11.49 -5.18
CA THR A 241 23.86 -11.92 -5.17
C THR A 241 24.78 -10.80 -5.63
N LYS A 242 24.44 -10.12 -6.74
CA LYS A 242 25.23 -9.00 -7.27
C LYS A 242 25.32 -7.81 -6.30
N ILE A 243 24.26 -7.51 -5.56
CA ILE A 243 24.27 -6.43 -4.54
C ILE A 243 25.17 -6.84 -3.38
N ASN A 244 25.04 -8.07 -2.88
CA ASN A 244 25.78 -8.54 -1.72
C ASN A 244 27.29 -8.62 -2.03
N ASP A 245 27.69 -9.16 -3.17
CA ASP A 245 29.09 -9.21 -3.61
C ASP A 245 29.72 -7.81 -3.65
N ARG A 246 28.96 -6.81 -4.13
CA ARG A 246 29.45 -5.44 -4.20
C ARG A 246 29.51 -4.73 -2.84
N ASN A 247 28.61 -5.05 -1.92
CA ASN A 247 28.65 -4.49 -0.57
C ASN A 247 29.82 -5.05 0.24
N GLU A 248 30.28 -6.27 -0.04
CA GLU A 248 31.49 -6.83 0.57
C GLU A 248 32.79 -6.18 0.05
N GLU A 249 32.75 -5.56 -1.16
CA GLU A 249 33.90 -4.84 -1.72
C GLU A 249 33.98 -3.37 -1.25
N VAL A 250 32.92 -2.82 -0.68
CA VAL A 250 32.83 -1.37 -0.34
C VAL A 250 32.89 -1.11 1.16
N PHE A 251 32.78 -2.15 2.00
CA PHE A 251 32.88 -2.11 3.46
C PHE A 251 33.88 -3.16 3.97
#